data_18785167044e5478dc2540d16da3f2c2
#
_entry.id   18785167044e5478dc2540d16da3f2c2
#
_cell.length_a   1.000
_cell.length_b   1.000
_cell.length_c   1.000
_cell.angle_alpha   90.00
_cell.angle_beta   90.00
_cell.angle_gamma   90.00
#
_symmetry.space_group_name_H-M   'P 1'
#
loop_
_entity.id
_entity.type
_entity.pdbx_description
1 polymer ?
#
loop_
_entity_poly.entity_id
_entity_poly.type
_entity_poly.pdbx_seq_one_letter_code
_entity_poly.pdbx_strand_id
1 'polypeptide(L)'
;STNLTNTASNKPHNYHEQSQIDQTLRLREVLKTLPPFAKDYFRAMEPKSSARTRINYAYDIRVFFHFLMENNPVYKNYTMDRFMPRDLENLEPVDIEEYLEYLKVYKRDEDGELITNGEKGLARKMSALRSFYGYYFKHQIIQKNPTLLVDMPKLHDKAIIRLDTDEVALLLDFVESAGDHLTGQALNYYKKTRDRDIAILTLLLGTGIRVSECVGLDLKDVDFKNNGITVTRKGGNQMVVYFGDEVAGALENYITGDREASTPLSGHEQALFLSTQRKRMGVQAVENMVKKYARQVTPNKKITPHKLRSTYGTSLYKETGDIYLVADVLGHKDVNTTKKHYAAIDDNRRRKAASAVKLREL
;
A
#
# COMPACT_ATOMS: atom_id res chain seq x y z
N SER A 1 43.01 27.15 -21.09
CA SER A 1 41.58 27.28 -20.76
C SER A 1 40.82 26.08 -21.33
N THR A 2 40.73 25.04 -20.57
CA THR A 2 39.96 23.83 -20.93
C THR A 2 38.63 23.87 -20.20
N ASN A 3 37.57 24.14 -20.95
CA ASN A 3 36.20 24.01 -20.51
C ASN A 3 35.87 22.52 -20.36
N LEU A 4 35.83 22.05 -19.13
CA LEU A 4 35.19 20.77 -18.77
C LEU A 4 33.68 21.02 -18.69
N THR A 5 33.00 20.81 -19.79
CA THR A 5 31.55 20.67 -19.79
C THR A 5 31.18 19.35 -19.11
N ASN A 6 30.72 19.46 -17.88
CA ASN A 6 30.14 18.37 -17.12
C ASN A 6 28.79 18.00 -17.79
N THR A 7 28.84 17.11 -18.76
CA THR A 7 27.61 16.48 -19.29
C THR A 7 27.18 15.45 -18.27
N ALA A 8 26.30 15.87 -17.35
CA ALA A 8 25.51 14.92 -16.55
C ALA A 8 24.84 13.95 -17.53
N SER A 9 25.17 12.67 -17.44
CA SER A 9 24.62 11.65 -18.31
C SER A 9 23.12 11.55 -18.03
N ASN A 10 22.34 12.02 -18.97
CA ASN A 10 20.87 11.89 -18.99
C ASN A 10 20.51 10.44 -19.36
N LYS A 11 20.91 9.47 -18.53
CA LYS A 11 20.37 8.11 -18.65
C LYS A 11 18.93 8.13 -18.18
N PRO A 12 18.01 7.59 -18.97
CA PRO A 12 16.63 7.48 -18.53
C PRO A 12 16.57 6.63 -17.26
N HIS A 13 15.91 7.15 -16.20
CA HIS A 13 15.70 6.43 -14.96
C HIS A 13 14.74 5.25 -15.18
N ASN A 14 14.96 4.15 -14.47
CA ASN A 14 13.98 3.07 -14.43
C ASN A 14 12.74 3.52 -13.63
N TYR A 15 11.67 2.73 -13.68
CA TYR A 15 10.41 3.07 -13.01
C TYR A 15 10.59 3.35 -11.51
N HIS A 16 11.37 2.52 -10.81
CA HIS A 16 11.58 2.64 -9.37
C HIS A 16 12.40 3.87 -9.00
N GLU A 17 13.42 4.18 -9.76
CA GLU A 17 14.23 5.39 -9.59
C GLU A 17 13.40 6.65 -9.81
N GLN A 18 12.61 6.67 -10.89
CA GLN A 18 11.71 7.79 -11.18
C GLN A 18 10.67 7.97 -10.09
N SER A 19 10.09 6.89 -9.59
CA SER A 19 9.12 6.91 -8.49
C SER A 19 9.72 7.51 -7.21
N GLN A 20 10.97 7.16 -6.87
CA GLN A 20 11.67 7.73 -5.72
C GLN A 20 11.95 9.22 -5.89
N ILE A 21 12.36 9.63 -7.10
CA ILE A 21 12.57 11.04 -7.42
C ILE A 21 11.28 11.83 -7.23
N ASP A 22 10.18 11.35 -7.81
CA ASP A 22 8.88 12.01 -7.73
C ASP A 22 8.39 12.14 -6.27
N GLN A 23 8.55 11.08 -5.49
CA GLN A 23 8.19 11.09 -4.07
C GLN A 23 9.07 12.06 -3.26
N THR A 24 10.35 12.11 -3.54
CA THR A 24 11.27 13.05 -2.88
C THR A 24 10.90 14.49 -3.18
N LEU A 25 10.60 14.80 -4.43
CA LEU A 25 10.17 16.15 -4.85
C LEU A 25 8.83 16.51 -4.19
N ARG A 26 7.89 15.58 -4.15
CA ARG A 26 6.60 15.78 -3.49
C ARG A 26 6.76 16.03 -1.98
N LEU A 27 7.62 15.28 -1.32
CA LEU A 27 7.92 15.51 0.10
C LEU A 27 8.43 16.93 0.34
N ARG A 28 9.36 17.40 -0.49
CA ARG A 28 9.87 18.77 -0.39
C ARG A 28 8.79 19.82 -0.51
N GLU A 29 7.83 19.62 -1.42
CA GLU A 29 6.69 20.53 -1.57
C GLU A 29 5.77 20.49 -0.34
N VAL A 30 5.46 19.31 0.21
CA VAL A 30 4.64 19.19 1.42
C VAL A 30 5.32 19.85 2.61
N LEU A 31 6.63 19.68 2.76
CA LEU A 31 7.40 20.29 3.88
C LEU A 31 7.34 21.81 3.88
N LYS A 32 7.19 22.46 2.72
CA LYS A 32 6.98 23.92 2.62
C LYS A 32 5.68 24.38 3.27
N THR A 33 4.71 23.49 3.43
CA THR A 33 3.41 23.79 4.04
C THR A 33 3.37 23.54 5.54
N LEU A 34 4.50 23.14 6.14
CA LEU A 34 4.66 22.87 7.57
C LEU A 34 5.48 23.97 8.25
N PRO A 35 5.42 24.05 9.59
CA PRO A 35 6.34 24.92 10.31
C PRO A 35 7.80 24.66 9.92
N PRO A 36 8.62 25.70 9.75
CA PRO A 36 9.99 25.54 9.28
C PRO A 36 10.85 24.59 10.13
N PHE A 37 10.63 24.55 11.45
CA PHE A 37 11.39 23.66 12.33
C PHE A 37 11.10 22.16 12.08
N ALA A 38 9.96 21.83 11.50
CA ALA A 38 9.59 20.43 11.21
C ALA A 38 10.57 19.73 10.25
N LYS A 39 11.30 20.50 9.44
CA LYS A 39 12.30 19.95 8.51
C LYS A 39 13.37 19.12 9.21
N ASP A 40 13.76 19.48 10.42
CA ASP A 40 14.77 18.76 11.19
C ASP A 40 14.31 17.34 11.53
N TYR A 41 13.07 17.18 11.92
CA TYR A 41 12.46 15.89 12.16
C TYR A 41 12.46 15.00 10.91
N PHE A 42 12.01 15.53 9.79
CA PHE A 42 11.92 14.75 8.53
C PHE A 42 13.30 14.39 7.97
N ARG A 43 14.31 15.24 8.18
CA ARG A 43 15.69 14.92 7.86
C ARG A 43 16.20 13.76 8.72
N ALA A 44 15.93 13.79 10.00
CA ALA A 44 16.34 12.73 10.93
C ALA A 44 15.64 11.39 10.64
N MET A 45 14.42 11.41 10.10
CA MET A 45 13.69 10.21 9.70
C MET A 45 14.19 9.56 8.41
N GLU A 46 14.92 10.28 7.57
CA GLU A 46 15.31 9.81 6.24
C GLU A 46 16.00 8.43 6.25
N PRO A 47 17.00 8.17 7.11
CA PRO A 47 17.66 6.86 7.16
C PRO A 47 16.78 5.71 7.63
N LYS A 48 15.67 6.01 8.29
CA LYS A 48 14.80 5.02 8.98
C LYS A 48 13.49 4.76 8.25
N SER A 49 13.17 5.52 7.22
CA SER A 49 11.86 5.48 6.56
C SER A 49 11.94 5.75 5.07
N SER A 50 10.93 5.28 4.33
CA SER A 50 10.76 5.62 2.92
C SER A 50 10.23 7.05 2.75
N ALA A 51 10.45 7.64 1.57
CA ALA A 51 9.88 8.94 1.21
C ALA A 51 8.35 8.94 1.32
N ARG A 52 7.69 7.85 0.94
CA ARG A 52 6.24 7.70 1.05
C ARG A 52 5.75 7.75 2.50
N THR A 53 6.45 7.08 3.41
CA THR A 53 6.13 7.14 4.86
C THR A 53 6.26 8.56 5.38
N ARG A 54 7.33 9.26 5.00
CA ARG A 54 7.55 10.65 5.40
C ARG A 54 6.51 11.60 4.83
N ILE A 55 6.07 11.41 3.59
CA ILE A 55 4.96 12.17 2.99
C ILE A 55 3.68 11.98 3.81
N ASN A 56 3.33 10.75 4.15
CA ASN A 56 2.14 10.45 4.94
C ASN A 56 2.22 11.09 6.33
N TYR A 57 3.37 11.01 6.98
CA TYR A 57 3.60 11.67 8.27
C TYR A 57 3.55 13.19 8.16
N ALA A 58 4.08 13.74 7.08
CA ALA A 58 4.00 15.19 6.83
C ALA A 58 2.55 15.67 6.70
N TYR A 59 1.71 14.94 5.98
CA TYR A 59 0.29 15.25 5.91
C TYR A 59 -0.40 15.12 7.27
N ASP A 60 -0.09 14.09 8.04
CA ASP A 60 -0.67 13.89 9.37
C ASP A 60 -0.26 15.02 10.33
N ILE A 61 1.01 15.41 10.31
CA ILE A 61 1.52 16.54 11.13
C ILE A 61 0.89 17.87 10.69
N ARG A 62 0.67 18.06 9.39
CA ARG A 62 -0.01 19.25 8.88
C ARG A 62 -1.45 19.36 9.41
N VAL A 63 -2.17 18.25 9.46
CA VAL A 63 -3.52 18.21 10.06
C VAL A 63 -3.49 18.67 11.52
N PHE A 64 -2.49 18.26 12.28
CA PHE A 64 -2.32 18.66 13.67
C PHE A 64 -2.13 20.19 13.81
N PHE A 65 -1.29 20.80 13.01
CA PHE A 65 -1.09 22.25 13.06
C PHE A 65 -2.33 23.01 12.58
N HIS A 66 -3.03 22.53 11.57
CA HIS A 66 -4.32 23.11 11.17
C HIS A 66 -5.36 23.05 12.29
N PHE A 67 -5.42 21.93 13.01
CA PHE A 67 -6.27 21.80 14.19
C PHE A 67 -5.94 22.88 15.23
N LEU A 68 -4.67 23.10 15.52
CA LEU A 68 -4.26 24.13 16.48
C LEU A 68 -4.69 25.53 16.02
N MET A 69 -4.49 25.86 14.76
CA MET A 69 -4.86 27.15 14.20
C MET A 69 -6.38 27.39 14.14
N GLU A 70 -7.17 26.32 14.01
CA GLU A 70 -8.63 26.42 13.93
C GLU A 70 -9.30 26.40 15.31
N ASN A 71 -8.80 25.56 16.23
CA ASN A 71 -9.55 25.19 17.43
C ASN A 71 -8.86 25.54 18.75
N ASN A 72 -7.55 25.77 18.76
CA ASN A 72 -6.86 26.08 20.00
C ASN A 72 -6.85 27.60 20.23
N PRO A 73 -7.35 28.08 21.40
CA PRO A 73 -7.44 29.53 21.67
C PRO A 73 -6.11 30.27 21.61
N VAL A 74 -5.00 29.60 21.98
CA VAL A 74 -3.65 30.18 21.96
C VAL A 74 -3.12 30.36 20.54
N TYR A 75 -3.45 29.43 19.65
CA TYR A 75 -2.86 29.35 18.30
C TYR A 75 -3.80 29.77 17.17
N LYS A 76 -5.00 30.22 17.52
CA LYS A 76 -6.06 30.60 16.57
C LYS A 76 -5.62 31.64 15.53
N ASN A 77 -4.71 32.53 15.91
CA ASN A 77 -4.20 33.60 15.03
C ASN A 77 -2.80 33.31 14.51
N TYR A 78 -2.28 32.08 14.71
CA TYR A 78 -0.99 31.70 14.21
C TYR A 78 -1.06 31.40 12.70
N THR A 79 0.06 31.62 12.04
CA THR A 79 0.35 31.09 10.71
C THR A 79 1.35 29.94 10.84
N MET A 80 1.45 29.11 9.83
CA MET A 80 2.30 27.91 9.86
C MET A 80 3.78 28.24 10.17
N ASP A 81 4.28 29.33 9.65
CA ASP A 81 5.66 29.80 9.83
C ASP A 81 5.98 30.36 11.22
N ARG A 82 4.95 30.64 12.01
CA ARG A 82 5.11 31.18 13.37
C ARG A 82 5.37 30.11 14.43
N PHE A 83 4.96 28.88 14.20
CA PHE A 83 5.16 27.81 15.16
C PHE A 83 6.62 27.51 15.41
N MET A 84 6.96 27.31 16.69
CA MET A 84 8.28 26.96 17.18
C MET A 84 8.20 25.69 18.04
N PRO A 85 9.30 24.98 18.29
CA PRO A 85 9.28 23.78 19.13
C PRO A 85 8.67 24.00 20.52
N ARG A 86 8.87 25.16 21.13
CA ARG A 86 8.28 25.49 22.44
C ARG A 86 6.75 25.44 22.44
N ASP A 87 6.11 25.66 21.29
CA ASP A 87 4.66 25.56 21.17
C ASP A 87 4.18 24.13 21.39
N LEU A 88 4.96 23.14 20.97
CA LEU A 88 4.72 21.72 21.28
C LEU A 88 4.77 21.47 22.79
N GLU A 89 5.76 22.03 23.46
CA GLU A 89 5.96 21.88 24.90
C GLU A 89 4.85 22.51 25.73
N ASN A 90 4.27 23.60 25.25
CA ASN A 90 3.23 24.36 25.94
C ASN A 90 1.84 23.70 25.85
N LEU A 91 1.66 22.69 25.00
CA LEU A 91 0.40 21.95 24.94
C LEU A 91 0.27 20.98 26.12
N GLU A 92 -0.95 20.86 26.63
CA GLU A 92 -1.29 19.94 27.70
C GLU A 92 -1.88 18.63 27.11
N PRO A 93 -1.93 17.55 27.91
CA PRO A 93 -2.55 16.30 27.46
C PRO A 93 -3.99 16.48 26.94
N VAL A 94 -4.77 17.35 27.56
CA VAL A 94 -6.14 17.64 27.12
C VAL A 94 -6.19 18.19 25.69
N ASP A 95 -5.21 18.98 25.28
CA ASP A 95 -5.12 19.50 23.91
C ASP A 95 -4.96 18.38 22.89
N ILE A 96 -4.19 17.35 23.25
CA ILE A 96 -3.99 16.16 22.42
C ILE A 96 -5.27 15.30 22.39
N GLU A 97 -5.97 15.17 23.49
CA GLU A 97 -7.26 14.47 23.56
C GLU A 97 -8.31 15.18 22.70
N GLU A 98 -8.36 16.50 22.71
CA GLU A 98 -9.23 17.30 21.85
C GLU A 98 -8.87 17.12 20.37
N TYR A 99 -7.58 17.00 20.06
CA TYR A 99 -7.13 16.68 18.70
C TYR A 99 -7.64 15.32 18.24
N LEU A 100 -7.56 14.28 19.08
CA LEU A 100 -8.09 12.96 18.76
C LEU A 100 -9.61 12.98 18.53
N GLU A 101 -10.34 13.75 19.30
CA GLU A 101 -11.77 13.95 19.11
C GLU A 101 -12.07 14.66 17.79
N TYR A 102 -11.33 15.73 17.48
CA TYR A 102 -11.43 16.45 16.21
C TYR A 102 -11.19 15.53 15.00
N LEU A 103 -10.21 14.63 15.07
CA LEU A 103 -9.86 13.74 13.98
C LEU A 103 -10.97 12.77 13.56
N LYS A 104 -11.94 12.53 14.41
CA LYS A 104 -13.07 11.63 14.08
C LYS A 104 -13.85 12.14 12.88
N VAL A 105 -14.08 13.46 12.82
CA VAL A 105 -14.75 14.14 11.71
C VAL A 105 -14.22 15.57 11.61
N TYR A 106 -13.62 15.93 10.49
CA TYR A 106 -13.17 17.30 10.24
C TYR A 106 -13.25 17.66 8.76
N LYS A 107 -13.24 18.94 8.45
CA LYS A 107 -13.18 19.44 7.08
C LYS A 107 -11.72 19.67 6.68
N ARG A 108 -11.34 19.15 5.51
CA ARG A 108 -10.01 19.39 4.94
C ARG A 108 -9.91 20.83 4.42
N ASP A 109 -8.82 21.54 4.77
CA ASP A 109 -8.65 22.95 4.42
C ASP A 109 -8.57 23.21 2.91
N GLU A 110 -7.97 22.27 2.17
CA GLU A 110 -7.70 22.46 0.73
C GLU A 110 -8.98 22.57 -0.10
N ASP A 111 -10.02 21.78 0.21
CA ASP A 111 -11.24 21.67 -0.59
C ASP A 111 -12.54 21.65 0.23
N GLY A 112 -12.45 21.75 1.55
CA GLY A 112 -13.59 21.66 2.46
C GLY A 112 -14.24 20.28 2.50
N GLU A 113 -13.60 19.23 1.94
CA GLU A 113 -14.10 17.87 1.97
C GLU A 113 -14.15 17.34 3.40
N LEU A 114 -15.25 16.66 3.73
CA LEU A 114 -15.44 16.03 5.03
C LEU A 114 -14.57 14.77 5.14
N ILE A 115 -13.67 14.76 6.10
CA ILE A 115 -12.80 13.64 6.40
C ILE A 115 -13.24 12.95 7.67
N THR A 116 -13.33 11.62 7.64
CA THR A 116 -13.61 10.80 8.82
C THR A 116 -12.45 9.84 9.06
N ASN A 117 -12.14 9.58 10.33
CA ASN A 117 -11.13 8.61 10.72
C ASN A 117 -11.74 7.57 11.64
N GLY A 118 -11.62 6.29 11.25
CA GLY A 118 -11.86 5.16 12.14
C GLY A 118 -10.65 4.89 13.03
N GLU A 119 -10.69 3.77 13.76
CA GLU A 119 -9.66 3.39 14.73
C GLU A 119 -8.23 3.37 14.14
N LYS A 120 -8.06 2.79 12.94
CA LYS A 120 -6.76 2.72 12.28
C LYS A 120 -6.23 4.10 11.87
N GLY A 121 -7.09 4.96 11.37
CA GLY A 121 -6.74 6.33 11.00
C GLY A 121 -6.32 7.16 12.21
N LEU A 122 -7.05 7.05 13.31
CA LEU A 122 -6.73 7.72 14.58
C LEU A 122 -5.39 7.22 15.16
N ALA A 123 -5.19 5.91 15.18
CA ALA A 123 -3.95 5.30 15.69
C ALA A 123 -2.74 5.71 14.84
N ARG A 124 -2.87 5.74 13.52
CA ARG A 124 -1.80 6.18 12.61
C ARG A 124 -1.44 7.65 12.85
N LYS A 125 -2.43 8.52 12.93
CA LYS A 125 -2.20 9.96 13.16
C LYS A 125 -1.59 10.21 14.53
N MET A 126 -2.02 9.49 15.55
CA MET A 126 -1.43 9.58 16.88
C MET A 126 0.01 9.06 16.90
N SER A 127 0.30 7.99 16.17
CA SER A 127 1.67 7.47 16.03
C SER A 127 2.59 8.48 15.35
N ALA A 128 2.12 9.15 14.30
CA ALA A 128 2.87 10.22 13.64
C ALA A 128 3.17 11.37 14.61
N LEU A 129 2.17 11.78 15.38
CA LEU A 129 2.34 12.86 16.37
C LEU A 129 3.31 12.47 17.49
N ARG A 130 3.20 11.25 18.01
CA ARG A 130 4.15 10.72 19.01
C ARG A 130 5.57 10.67 18.50
N SER A 131 5.77 10.23 17.26
CA SER A 131 7.09 10.20 16.62
C SER A 131 7.66 11.61 16.49
N PHE A 132 6.85 12.56 16.07
CA PHE A 132 7.22 13.97 15.93
C PHE A 132 7.63 14.58 17.27
N TYR A 133 6.80 14.48 18.29
CA TYR A 133 7.12 14.94 19.63
C TYR A 133 8.34 14.23 20.22
N GLY A 134 8.44 12.92 20.00
CA GLY A 134 9.53 12.10 20.53
C GLY A 134 10.89 12.54 20.02
N TYR A 135 10.99 13.00 18.77
CA TYR A 135 12.24 13.52 18.24
C TYR A 135 12.72 14.76 19.03
N TYR A 136 11.85 15.75 19.20
CA TYR A 136 12.22 16.98 19.89
C TYR A 136 12.47 16.75 21.39
N PHE A 137 11.73 15.84 22.00
CA PHE A 137 11.91 15.47 23.40
C PHE A 137 13.24 14.71 23.61
N LYS A 138 13.54 13.76 22.75
CA LYS A 138 14.80 12.99 22.81
C LYS A 138 16.04 13.88 22.63
N HIS A 139 15.95 14.85 21.75
CA HIS A 139 17.02 15.81 21.48
C HIS A 139 17.05 16.98 22.47
N GLN A 140 16.23 16.95 23.51
CA GLN A 140 16.16 17.96 24.57
C GLN A 140 15.84 19.38 24.06
N ILE A 141 15.19 19.47 22.91
CA ILE A 141 14.70 20.71 22.35
C ILE A 141 13.45 21.15 23.10
N ILE A 142 12.63 20.19 23.54
CA ILE A 142 11.51 20.37 24.44
C ILE A 142 11.71 19.54 25.71
N GLN A 143 11.17 20.02 26.83
CA GLN A 143 11.32 19.39 28.15
C GLN A 143 10.07 18.63 28.60
N LYS A 144 8.95 18.84 27.90
CA LYS A 144 7.68 18.18 28.16
C LYS A 144 7.16 17.53 26.89
N ASN A 145 6.59 16.34 27.02
CA ASN A 145 5.96 15.62 25.92
C ASN A 145 4.56 15.16 26.34
N PRO A 146 3.53 15.98 26.05
CA PRO A 146 2.16 15.65 26.46
C PRO A 146 1.61 14.39 25.77
N THR A 147 2.16 13.99 24.65
CA THR A 147 1.71 12.78 23.94
C THR A 147 1.98 11.49 24.73
N LEU A 148 2.94 11.50 25.67
CA LEU A 148 3.22 10.36 26.53
C LEU A 148 2.15 10.13 27.59
N LEU A 149 1.35 11.15 27.89
CA LEU A 149 0.30 11.13 28.90
C LEU A 149 -1.10 10.87 28.34
N VAL A 150 -1.19 10.63 27.05
CA VAL A 150 -2.45 10.35 26.34
C VAL A 150 -2.41 8.90 25.83
N ASP A 151 -3.49 8.16 26.12
CA ASP A 151 -3.60 6.77 25.67
C ASP A 151 -3.74 6.69 24.15
N MET A 152 -3.10 5.67 23.55
CA MET A 152 -3.29 5.36 22.15
C MET A 152 -4.72 4.89 21.89
N PRO A 153 -5.33 5.28 20.76
CA PRO A 153 -6.62 4.73 20.37
C PRO A 153 -6.57 3.20 20.29
N LYS A 154 -7.57 2.55 20.84
CA LYS A 154 -7.68 1.09 20.80
C LYS A 154 -8.00 0.62 19.39
N LEU A 155 -7.30 -0.42 18.96
CA LEU A 155 -7.59 -1.13 17.73
C LEU A 155 -8.34 -2.42 18.07
N HIS A 156 -9.53 -2.59 17.50
CA HIS A 156 -10.27 -3.84 17.57
C HIS A 156 -9.86 -4.72 16.40
N ASP A 157 -9.65 -6.01 16.67
CA ASP A 157 -9.39 -6.99 15.62
C ASP A 157 -10.65 -7.17 14.78
N LYS A 158 -10.55 -6.90 13.49
CA LYS A 158 -11.62 -7.16 12.53
C LYS A 158 -11.35 -8.47 11.81
N ALA A 159 -12.39 -9.22 11.50
CA ALA A 159 -12.27 -10.37 10.62
C ALA A 159 -11.62 -9.98 9.31
N ILE A 160 -10.64 -10.78 8.85
CA ILE A 160 -9.96 -10.54 7.58
C ILE A 160 -10.93 -10.86 6.45
N ILE A 161 -11.22 -9.85 5.62
CA ILE A 161 -12.03 -10.03 4.41
C ILE A 161 -11.13 -10.63 3.35
N ARG A 162 -11.55 -11.78 2.78
CA ARG A 162 -10.84 -12.46 1.70
C ARG A 162 -11.85 -13.21 0.83
N LEU A 163 -11.40 -13.66 -0.32
CA LEU A 163 -12.16 -14.59 -1.15
C LEU A 163 -11.97 -16.03 -0.64
N ASP A 164 -13.04 -16.80 -0.62
CA ASP A 164 -12.96 -18.23 -0.43
C ASP A 164 -12.51 -18.92 -1.73
N THR A 165 -12.12 -20.19 -1.65
CA THR A 165 -11.59 -20.93 -2.80
C THR A 165 -12.56 -20.97 -3.99
N ASP A 166 -13.84 -21.19 -3.72
CA ASP A 166 -14.90 -21.17 -4.74
C ASP A 166 -15.12 -19.76 -5.31
N GLU A 167 -15.01 -18.73 -4.50
CA GLU A 167 -15.12 -17.33 -4.95
C GLU A 167 -13.95 -16.91 -5.86
N VAL A 168 -12.75 -17.44 -5.64
CA VAL A 168 -11.60 -17.24 -6.54
C VAL A 168 -11.89 -17.79 -7.92
N ALA A 169 -12.36 -19.04 -8.00
CA ALA A 169 -12.73 -19.67 -9.26
C ALA A 169 -13.86 -18.90 -9.97
N LEU A 170 -14.89 -18.51 -9.24
CA LEU A 170 -16.01 -17.72 -9.78
C LEU A 170 -15.54 -16.36 -10.32
N LEU A 171 -14.62 -15.68 -9.63
CA LEU A 171 -14.10 -14.41 -10.08
C LEU A 171 -13.35 -14.55 -11.42
N LEU A 172 -12.46 -15.52 -11.52
CA LEU A 172 -11.68 -15.75 -12.74
C LEU A 172 -12.57 -16.17 -13.90
N ASP A 173 -13.51 -17.08 -13.67
CA ASP A 173 -14.50 -17.52 -14.67
C ASP A 173 -15.36 -16.34 -15.14
N PHE A 174 -15.79 -15.49 -14.22
CA PHE A 174 -16.59 -14.31 -14.56
C PHE A 174 -15.80 -13.34 -15.45
N VAL A 175 -14.56 -13.06 -15.14
CA VAL A 175 -13.73 -12.13 -15.95
C VAL A 175 -13.51 -12.70 -17.36
N GLU A 176 -13.32 -14.00 -17.49
CA GLU A 176 -13.14 -14.67 -18.78
C GLU A 176 -14.37 -14.56 -19.68
N SER A 177 -15.57 -14.57 -19.13
CA SER A 177 -16.84 -14.56 -19.86
C SER A 177 -17.68 -13.30 -19.68
N ALA A 178 -17.17 -12.26 -19.04
CA ALA A 178 -17.91 -11.03 -18.75
C ALA A 178 -18.44 -10.32 -20.01
N GLY A 179 -17.77 -10.50 -21.14
CA GLY A 179 -18.19 -9.96 -22.43
C GLY A 179 -19.54 -10.47 -22.93
N ASP A 180 -19.97 -11.64 -22.50
CA ASP A 180 -21.25 -12.24 -22.90
C ASP A 180 -22.48 -11.39 -22.50
N HIS A 181 -22.31 -10.54 -21.49
CA HIS A 181 -23.34 -9.67 -20.95
C HIS A 181 -23.15 -8.19 -21.30
N LEU A 182 -22.15 -7.87 -22.11
CA LEU A 182 -21.79 -6.50 -22.47
C LEU A 182 -22.11 -6.20 -23.93
N THR A 183 -22.42 -4.93 -24.22
CA THR A 183 -22.69 -4.41 -25.56
C THR A 183 -22.03 -3.04 -25.75
N GLY A 184 -21.87 -2.62 -27.01
CA GLY A 184 -21.40 -1.29 -27.37
C GLY A 184 -19.99 -0.97 -26.85
N GLN A 185 -19.81 0.22 -26.31
CA GLN A 185 -18.51 0.69 -25.81
C GLN A 185 -17.96 -0.15 -24.66
N ALA A 186 -18.83 -0.63 -23.78
CA ALA A 186 -18.44 -1.49 -22.68
C ALA A 186 -17.84 -2.80 -23.16
N LEU A 187 -18.43 -3.41 -24.20
CA LEU A 187 -17.90 -4.62 -24.83
C LEU A 187 -16.56 -4.36 -25.51
N ASN A 188 -16.43 -3.24 -26.21
CA ASN A 188 -15.17 -2.87 -26.88
C ASN A 188 -14.05 -2.66 -25.87
N TYR A 189 -14.32 -1.98 -24.77
CA TYR A 189 -13.38 -1.79 -23.68
C TYR A 189 -12.97 -3.13 -23.06
N TYR A 190 -13.92 -3.99 -22.77
CA TYR A 190 -13.68 -5.33 -22.24
C TYR A 190 -12.77 -6.15 -23.17
N LYS A 191 -13.04 -6.18 -24.46
CA LYS A 191 -12.22 -6.92 -25.43
C LYS A 191 -10.77 -6.44 -25.45
N LYS A 192 -10.54 -5.14 -25.27
CA LYS A 192 -9.19 -4.55 -25.23
C LYS A 192 -8.45 -4.85 -23.93
N THR A 193 -9.16 -5.09 -22.83
CA THR A 193 -8.58 -5.18 -21.49
C THR A 193 -8.67 -6.57 -20.88
N ARG A 194 -9.42 -7.48 -21.49
CA ARG A 194 -9.71 -8.81 -20.96
C ARG A 194 -8.46 -9.60 -20.58
N ASP A 195 -7.56 -9.81 -21.51
CA ASP A 195 -6.37 -10.66 -21.28
C ASP A 195 -5.42 -10.02 -20.27
N ARG A 196 -5.30 -8.70 -20.31
CA ARG A 196 -4.55 -7.95 -19.28
C ARG A 196 -5.15 -8.14 -17.91
N ASP A 197 -6.45 -7.96 -17.75
CA ASP A 197 -7.13 -8.03 -16.47
C ASP A 197 -7.10 -9.45 -15.90
N ILE A 198 -7.27 -10.47 -16.74
CA ILE A 198 -7.09 -11.87 -16.34
C ILE A 198 -5.66 -12.11 -15.87
N ALA A 199 -4.67 -11.62 -16.60
CA ALA A 199 -3.26 -11.78 -16.23
C ALA A 199 -2.95 -11.13 -14.88
N ILE A 200 -3.44 -9.92 -14.64
CA ILE A 200 -3.25 -9.23 -13.37
C ILE A 200 -3.92 -9.97 -12.20
N LEU A 201 -5.19 -10.32 -12.36
CA LEU A 201 -5.94 -11.03 -11.31
C LEU A 201 -5.33 -12.38 -10.99
N THR A 202 -4.98 -13.15 -12.01
CA THR A 202 -4.36 -14.47 -11.86
C THR A 202 -2.98 -14.34 -11.19
N LEU A 203 -2.19 -13.34 -11.57
CA LEU A 203 -0.89 -13.06 -10.96
C LEU A 203 -1.03 -12.69 -9.49
N LEU A 204 -1.93 -11.78 -9.14
CA LEU A 204 -2.16 -11.36 -7.74
C LEU A 204 -2.65 -12.51 -6.88
N LEU A 205 -3.58 -13.32 -7.39
CA LEU A 205 -4.13 -14.49 -6.68
C LEU A 205 -3.15 -15.66 -6.59
N GLY A 206 -2.26 -15.81 -7.56
CA GLY A 206 -1.33 -16.93 -7.64
C GLY A 206 0.06 -16.68 -7.06
N THR A 207 0.38 -15.43 -6.72
CA THR A 207 1.70 -15.06 -6.17
C THR A 207 1.64 -14.25 -4.88
N GLY A 208 0.52 -13.60 -4.62
CA GLY A 208 0.35 -12.75 -3.44
C GLY A 208 1.17 -11.47 -3.45
N ILE A 209 1.75 -11.05 -4.58
CA ILE A 209 2.51 -9.80 -4.67
C ILE A 209 1.63 -8.58 -4.37
N ARG A 210 2.25 -7.49 -3.97
CA ARG A 210 1.55 -6.23 -3.72
C ARG A 210 1.18 -5.55 -5.04
N VAL A 211 0.11 -4.76 -5.02
CA VAL A 211 -0.30 -3.99 -6.22
C VAL A 211 0.80 -3.08 -6.74
N SER A 212 1.57 -2.46 -5.87
CA SER A 212 2.72 -1.63 -6.25
C SER A 212 3.83 -2.44 -6.93
N GLU A 213 4.07 -3.65 -6.47
CA GLU A 213 5.02 -4.59 -7.10
C GLU A 213 4.52 -5.03 -8.47
N CYS A 214 3.22 -5.28 -8.59
CA CYS A 214 2.58 -5.67 -9.86
C CYS A 214 2.74 -4.58 -10.94
N VAL A 215 2.38 -3.35 -10.63
CA VAL A 215 2.46 -2.25 -11.61
C VAL A 215 3.91 -1.86 -11.93
N GLY A 216 4.84 -2.14 -11.03
CA GLY A 216 6.27 -1.92 -11.24
C GLY A 216 6.96 -2.96 -12.12
N LEU A 217 6.29 -4.05 -12.48
CA LEU A 217 6.88 -5.10 -13.31
C LEU A 217 7.16 -4.60 -14.73
N ASP A 218 8.34 -4.96 -15.20
CA ASP A 218 8.76 -4.81 -16.58
C ASP A 218 8.68 -6.16 -17.32
N LEU A 219 8.64 -6.13 -18.64
CA LEU A 219 8.65 -7.35 -19.46
C LEU A 219 9.82 -8.28 -19.11
N LYS A 220 11.01 -7.71 -18.86
CA LYS A 220 12.22 -8.45 -18.50
C LYS A 220 12.13 -9.18 -17.16
N ASP A 221 11.19 -8.78 -16.28
CA ASP A 221 11.04 -9.38 -14.96
C ASP A 221 10.34 -10.74 -14.99
N VAL A 222 9.74 -11.11 -16.12
CA VAL A 222 9.04 -12.39 -16.29
C VAL A 222 9.98 -13.42 -16.91
N ASP A 223 10.17 -14.52 -16.21
CA ASP A 223 10.99 -15.68 -16.65
C ASP A 223 10.08 -16.90 -16.81
N PHE A 224 9.68 -17.21 -18.04
CA PHE A 224 8.86 -18.38 -18.33
C PHE A 224 9.65 -19.69 -18.28
N LYS A 225 10.96 -19.64 -18.39
CA LYS A 225 11.79 -20.85 -18.30
C LYS A 225 11.75 -21.43 -16.89
N ASN A 226 11.81 -20.57 -15.87
CA ASN A 226 11.81 -20.96 -14.47
C ASN A 226 10.47 -20.65 -13.77
N ASN A 227 9.48 -20.15 -14.50
CA ASN A 227 8.18 -19.72 -13.96
C ASN A 227 8.30 -18.79 -12.75
N GLY A 228 9.06 -17.73 -12.94
CA GLY A 228 9.31 -16.73 -11.89
C GLY A 228 9.14 -15.31 -12.38
N ILE A 229 8.85 -14.44 -11.45
CA ILE A 229 8.88 -12.98 -11.63
C ILE A 229 9.84 -12.36 -10.63
N THR A 230 10.60 -11.37 -11.09
CA THR A 230 11.44 -10.55 -10.20
C THR A 230 10.65 -9.33 -9.76
N VAL A 231 10.33 -9.27 -8.49
CA VAL A 231 9.64 -8.11 -7.90
C VAL A 231 10.63 -7.23 -7.15
N THR A 232 10.43 -5.92 -7.25
CA THR A 232 11.20 -4.94 -6.48
C THR A 232 10.36 -4.52 -5.29
N ARG A 233 10.82 -4.88 -4.10
CA ARG A 233 10.15 -4.62 -2.84
C ARG A 233 10.61 -3.31 -2.22
N LYS A 234 9.97 -2.93 -1.12
CA LYS A 234 10.30 -1.71 -0.37
C LYS A 234 11.79 -1.63 -0.07
N GLY A 235 12.39 -0.47 -0.36
CA GLY A 235 13.83 -0.26 -0.17
C GLY A 235 14.69 -0.71 -1.36
N GLY A 236 14.08 -1.09 -2.50
CA GLY A 236 14.79 -1.50 -3.71
C GLY A 236 15.25 -2.96 -3.72
N ASN A 237 14.93 -3.73 -2.68
CA ASN A 237 15.27 -5.15 -2.61
C ASN A 237 14.49 -5.94 -3.67
N GLN A 238 15.20 -6.77 -4.43
CA GLN A 238 14.60 -7.65 -5.42
C GLN A 238 14.44 -9.06 -4.86
N MET A 239 13.33 -9.70 -5.24
CA MET A 239 13.04 -11.09 -4.90
C MET A 239 12.39 -11.77 -6.08
N VAL A 240 12.75 -13.03 -6.32
CA VAL A 240 12.06 -13.87 -7.29
C VAL A 240 10.88 -14.55 -6.60
N VAL A 241 9.70 -14.39 -7.18
CA VAL A 241 8.48 -15.08 -6.76
C VAL A 241 8.09 -16.05 -7.86
N TYR A 242 7.88 -17.29 -7.51
CA TYR A 242 7.54 -18.35 -8.48
C TYR A 242 6.03 -18.47 -8.64
N PHE A 243 5.61 -18.91 -9.82
CA PHE A 243 4.19 -19.06 -10.15
C PHE A 243 3.93 -20.40 -10.84
N GLY A 244 2.68 -20.86 -10.78
CA GLY A 244 2.24 -22.08 -11.42
C GLY A 244 1.80 -21.88 -12.88
N ASP A 245 1.32 -22.97 -13.49
CA ASP A 245 0.97 -23.03 -14.91
C ASP A 245 -0.18 -22.11 -15.28
N GLU A 246 -1.15 -21.93 -14.40
CA GLU A 246 -2.29 -21.04 -14.66
C GLU A 246 -1.86 -19.58 -14.79
N VAL A 247 -0.97 -19.13 -13.91
CA VAL A 247 -0.38 -17.80 -13.98
C VAL A 247 0.48 -17.67 -15.23
N ALA A 248 1.30 -18.67 -15.54
CA ALA A 248 2.12 -18.69 -16.75
C ALA A 248 1.28 -18.55 -18.02
N GLY A 249 0.20 -19.31 -18.12
CA GLY A 249 -0.72 -19.25 -19.26
C GLY A 249 -1.39 -17.89 -19.42
N ALA A 250 -1.87 -17.30 -18.34
CA ALA A 250 -2.51 -15.99 -18.37
C ALA A 250 -1.52 -14.86 -18.75
N LEU A 251 -0.31 -14.90 -18.22
CA LEU A 251 0.74 -13.94 -18.58
C LEU A 251 1.16 -14.10 -20.06
N GLU A 252 1.35 -15.32 -20.52
CA GLU A 252 1.73 -15.59 -21.89
C GLU A 252 0.67 -15.09 -22.89
N ASN A 253 -0.60 -15.38 -22.63
CA ASN A 253 -1.70 -14.91 -23.48
C ASN A 253 -1.72 -13.37 -23.58
N TYR A 254 -1.50 -12.67 -22.48
CA TYR A 254 -1.44 -11.21 -22.50
C TYR A 254 -0.20 -10.69 -23.21
N ILE A 255 0.98 -11.23 -22.89
CA ILE A 255 2.26 -10.76 -23.43
C ILE A 255 2.35 -10.98 -24.93
N THR A 256 2.02 -12.18 -25.42
CA THR A 256 2.08 -12.51 -26.85
C THR A 256 0.91 -11.98 -27.65
N GLY A 257 -0.18 -11.60 -27.00
CA GLY A 257 -1.35 -10.99 -27.62
C GLY A 257 -1.34 -9.47 -27.55
N ASP A 258 -2.17 -8.92 -26.66
CA ASP A 258 -2.42 -7.47 -26.57
C ASP A 258 -1.18 -6.65 -26.27
N ARG A 259 -0.28 -7.16 -25.38
CA ARG A 259 0.93 -6.42 -25.04
C ARG A 259 1.89 -6.27 -26.21
N GLU A 260 2.14 -7.34 -26.94
CA GLU A 260 3.03 -7.34 -28.11
C GLU A 260 2.45 -6.49 -29.24
N ALA A 261 1.13 -6.53 -29.43
CA ALA A 261 0.43 -5.75 -30.43
C ALA A 261 0.37 -4.23 -30.11
N SER A 262 0.63 -3.85 -28.85
CA SER A 262 0.57 -2.46 -28.41
C SER A 262 1.90 -1.74 -28.64
N THR A 263 1.83 -0.49 -29.07
CA THR A 263 2.99 0.42 -29.14
C THR A 263 2.94 1.35 -27.92
N PRO A 264 3.74 1.10 -26.87
CA PRO A 264 3.73 1.96 -25.69
C PRO A 264 4.14 3.39 -26.01
N LEU A 265 3.66 4.34 -25.22
CA LEU A 265 4.14 5.71 -25.28
C LEU A 265 5.59 5.79 -24.77
N SER A 266 6.29 6.85 -25.19
CA SER A 266 7.67 7.10 -24.78
C SER A 266 7.81 7.09 -23.24
N GLY A 267 8.79 6.33 -22.74
CA GLY A 267 9.03 6.11 -21.33
C GLY A 267 8.29 4.93 -20.71
N HIS A 268 7.38 4.29 -21.46
CA HIS A 268 6.57 3.16 -20.99
C HIS A 268 6.84 1.84 -21.73
N GLU A 269 7.90 1.79 -22.54
CA GLU A 269 8.20 0.67 -23.42
C GLU A 269 8.46 -0.63 -22.66
N GLN A 270 9.02 -0.55 -21.47
CA GLN A 270 9.38 -1.71 -20.66
C GLN A 270 8.25 -2.22 -19.76
N ALA A 271 7.19 -1.43 -19.54
CA ALA A 271 6.12 -1.80 -18.65
C ALA A 271 5.43 -3.09 -19.07
N LEU A 272 5.26 -4.02 -18.13
CA LEU A 272 4.52 -5.25 -18.38
C LEU A 272 3.05 -4.96 -18.64
N PHE A 273 2.39 -4.27 -17.73
CA PHE A 273 0.96 -3.95 -17.83
C PHE A 273 0.73 -2.52 -18.29
N LEU A 274 0.00 -2.39 -19.41
CA LEU A 274 -0.32 -1.11 -20.02
C LEU A 274 -1.79 -0.75 -19.85
N SER A 275 -2.05 0.54 -19.63
CA SER A 275 -3.40 1.10 -19.71
C SER A 275 -3.87 1.18 -21.18
N THR A 276 -5.15 1.47 -21.39
CA THR A 276 -5.70 1.74 -22.73
C THR A 276 -5.08 2.97 -23.39
N GLN A 277 -4.43 3.84 -22.62
CA GLN A 277 -3.66 4.98 -23.11
C GLN A 277 -2.21 4.63 -23.44
N ARG A 278 -1.84 3.35 -23.42
CA ARG A 278 -0.51 2.83 -23.73
C ARG A 278 0.59 3.30 -22.76
N LYS A 279 0.20 3.58 -21.53
CA LYS A 279 1.09 3.93 -20.41
C LYS A 279 1.12 2.78 -19.41
N ARG A 280 2.19 2.72 -18.59
CA ARG A 280 2.22 1.81 -17.45
C ARG A 280 0.97 2.01 -16.60
N MET A 281 0.29 0.91 -16.24
CA MET A 281 -0.85 0.99 -15.33
C MET A 281 -0.42 1.52 -13.97
N GLY A 282 -1.25 2.39 -13.41
CA GLY A 282 -1.10 2.86 -12.03
C GLY A 282 -1.81 1.96 -11.02
N VAL A 283 -1.45 2.12 -9.76
CA VAL A 283 -2.07 1.38 -8.63
C VAL A 283 -3.58 1.58 -8.61
N GLN A 284 -4.04 2.82 -8.77
CA GLN A 284 -5.47 3.14 -8.73
C GLN A 284 -6.27 2.43 -9.85
N ALA A 285 -5.68 2.32 -11.03
CA ALA A 285 -6.33 1.62 -12.15
C ALA A 285 -6.51 0.12 -11.85
N VAL A 286 -5.52 -0.51 -11.23
CA VAL A 286 -5.63 -1.92 -10.81
C VAL A 286 -6.66 -2.07 -9.68
N GLU A 287 -6.67 -1.19 -8.69
CA GLU A 287 -7.66 -1.19 -7.61
C GLU A 287 -9.09 -1.06 -8.15
N ASN A 288 -9.30 -0.16 -9.09
CA ASN A 288 -10.61 0.04 -9.73
C ASN A 288 -11.04 -1.19 -10.54
N MET A 289 -10.12 -1.81 -11.25
CA MET A 289 -10.39 -3.02 -12.02
C MET A 289 -10.78 -4.19 -11.11
N VAL A 290 -10.02 -4.43 -10.04
CA VAL A 290 -10.34 -5.47 -9.05
C VAL A 290 -11.70 -5.23 -8.43
N LYS A 291 -11.97 -4.02 -8.00
CA LYS A 291 -13.26 -3.64 -7.41
C LYS A 291 -14.43 -3.88 -8.37
N LYS A 292 -14.26 -3.48 -9.63
CA LYS A 292 -15.29 -3.64 -10.67
C LYS A 292 -15.70 -5.09 -10.85
N TYR A 293 -14.73 -6.00 -10.99
CA TYR A 293 -15.02 -7.42 -11.20
C TYR A 293 -15.47 -8.14 -9.94
N ALA A 294 -14.82 -7.89 -8.82
CA ALA A 294 -15.17 -8.54 -7.57
C ALA A 294 -16.59 -8.19 -7.10
N ARG A 295 -17.04 -6.97 -7.34
CA ARG A 295 -18.41 -6.53 -7.00
C ARG A 295 -19.48 -7.36 -7.67
N GLN A 296 -19.24 -7.90 -8.86
CA GLN A 296 -20.19 -8.74 -9.60
C GLN A 296 -20.29 -10.16 -9.01
N VAL A 297 -19.23 -10.63 -8.39
CA VAL A 297 -19.13 -12.00 -7.85
C VAL A 297 -19.42 -12.03 -6.35
N THR A 298 -18.88 -11.06 -5.62
CA THR A 298 -18.99 -10.97 -4.15
C THR A 298 -19.46 -9.57 -3.73
N PRO A 299 -20.73 -9.20 -4.00
CA PRO A 299 -21.21 -7.83 -3.74
C PRO A 299 -21.16 -7.43 -2.27
N ASN A 300 -21.18 -8.40 -1.35
CA ASN A 300 -21.14 -8.17 0.08
C ASN A 300 -19.72 -8.02 0.66
N LYS A 301 -18.70 -8.27 -0.15
CA LYS A 301 -17.29 -8.14 0.25
C LYS A 301 -16.62 -7.00 -0.50
N LYS A 302 -15.96 -6.12 0.22
CA LYS A 302 -15.11 -5.08 -0.40
C LYS A 302 -13.75 -5.67 -0.71
N ILE A 303 -13.56 -6.13 -1.93
CA ILE A 303 -12.32 -6.75 -2.38
C ILE A 303 -11.39 -5.71 -3.02
N THR A 304 -10.17 -5.69 -2.55
CA THR A 304 -9.07 -4.84 -3.03
C THR A 304 -7.88 -5.74 -3.39
N PRO A 305 -6.85 -5.26 -4.10
CA PRO A 305 -5.63 -6.03 -4.33
C PRO A 305 -5.00 -6.57 -3.04
N HIS A 306 -5.05 -5.81 -1.95
CA HIS A 306 -4.57 -6.29 -0.65
C HIS A 306 -5.38 -7.50 -0.14
N LYS A 307 -6.68 -7.54 -0.40
CA LYS A 307 -7.53 -8.70 -0.08
C LYS A 307 -7.20 -9.92 -0.94
N LEU A 308 -6.81 -9.73 -2.19
CA LEU A 308 -6.31 -10.81 -3.05
C LEU A 308 -5.00 -11.39 -2.52
N ARG A 309 -4.12 -10.54 -2.01
CA ARG A 309 -2.88 -10.97 -1.35
C ARG A 309 -3.19 -11.79 -0.08
N SER A 310 -4.13 -11.35 0.74
CA SER A 310 -4.59 -12.11 1.92
C SER A 310 -5.23 -13.44 1.53
N THR A 311 -5.94 -13.49 0.42
CA THR A 311 -6.53 -14.72 -0.15
C THR A 311 -5.43 -15.71 -0.52
N TYR A 312 -4.39 -15.27 -1.21
CA TYR A 312 -3.23 -16.10 -1.54
C TYR A 312 -2.53 -16.62 -0.29
N GLY A 313 -2.23 -15.74 0.66
CA GLY A 313 -1.55 -16.13 1.91
C GLY A 313 -2.35 -17.14 2.72
N THR A 314 -3.66 -16.97 2.79
CA THR A 314 -4.58 -17.92 3.44
C THR A 314 -4.54 -19.28 2.76
N SER A 315 -4.62 -19.31 1.43
CA SER A 315 -4.56 -20.56 0.65
C SER A 315 -3.23 -21.26 0.84
N LEU A 316 -2.12 -20.53 0.76
CA LEU A 316 -0.78 -21.09 0.98
C LEU A 316 -0.63 -21.69 2.38
N TYR A 317 -1.13 -20.97 3.39
CA TYR A 317 -1.08 -21.48 4.77
C TYR A 317 -1.94 -22.73 4.97
N LYS A 318 -3.14 -22.77 4.39
CA LYS A 318 -4.01 -23.96 4.43
C LYS A 318 -3.36 -25.17 3.79
N GLU A 319 -2.69 -24.99 2.65
CA GLU A 319 -2.03 -26.08 1.90
C GLU A 319 -0.75 -26.55 2.56
N THR A 320 0.08 -25.65 3.06
CA THR A 320 1.42 -25.99 3.56
C THR A 320 1.49 -26.14 5.07
N GLY A 321 0.64 -25.42 5.80
CA GLY A 321 0.71 -25.34 7.25
C GLY A 321 1.94 -24.64 7.80
N ASP A 322 2.73 -24.03 6.95
CA ASP A 322 4.00 -23.42 7.31
C ASP A 322 3.90 -21.89 7.30
N ILE A 323 3.74 -21.29 8.47
CA ILE A 323 3.62 -19.84 8.61
C ILE A 323 4.91 -19.11 8.25
N TYR A 324 6.05 -19.74 8.41
CA TYR A 324 7.36 -19.15 8.03
C TYR A 324 7.50 -19.08 6.52
N LEU A 325 7.04 -20.11 5.81
CA LEU A 325 6.99 -20.09 4.36
C LEU A 325 6.08 -18.97 3.85
N VAL A 326 4.88 -18.83 4.44
CA VAL A 326 3.95 -17.75 4.08
C VAL A 326 4.60 -16.38 4.31
N ALA A 327 5.23 -16.17 5.46
CA ALA A 327 5.94 -14.92 5.76
C ALA A 327 7.07 -14.64 4.75
N ASP A 328 7.84 -15.66 4.40
CA ASP A 328 8.94 -15.54 3.43
C ASP A 328 8.43 -15.15 2.04
N VAL A 329 7.47 -15.90 1.52
CA VAL A 329 6.89 -15.65 0.18
C VAL A 329 6.24 -14.27 0.10
N LEU A 330 5.51 -13.86 1.13
CA LEU A 330 4.88 -12.53 1.20
C LEU A 330 5.90 -11.41 1.49
N GLY A 331 7.13 -11.75 1.90
CA GLY A 331 8.16 -10.77 2.21
C GLY A 331 7.93 -10.02 3.52
N HIS A 332 7.24 -10.64 4.48
CA HIS A 332 7.13 -10.11 5.83
C HIS A 332 8.45 -10.27 6.58
N LYS A 333 9.02 -9.18 7.07
CA LYS A 333 10.25 -9.22 7.88
C LYS A 333 10.00 -9.82 9.26
N ASP A 334 8.79 -9.65 9.80
CA ASP A 334 8.36 -10.15 11.09
C ASP A 334 7.28 -11.21 10.91
N VAL A 335 7.58 -12.45 11.35
CA VAL A 335 6.63 -13.57 11.36
C VAL A 335 5.38 -13.27 12.19
N ASN A 336 5.50 -12.45 13.25
CA ASN A 336 4.37 -12.09 14.10
C ASN A 336 3.27 -11.35 13.32
N THR A 337 3.61 -10.55 12.33
CA THR A 337 2.64 -9.92 11.42
C THR A 337 1.81 -10.98 10.72
N THR A 338 2.44 -12.04 10.20
CA THR A 338 1.78 -13.15 9.52
C THR A 338 0.94 -13.97 10.48
N LYS A 339 1.46 -14.31 11.67
CA LYS A 339 0.72 -15.06 12.70
C LYS A 339 -0.55 -14.36 13.12
N LYS A 340 -0.51 -13.05 13.32
CA LYS A 340 -1.68 -12.25 13.69
C LYS A 340 -2.79 -12.34 12.64
N HIS A 341 -2.43 -12.32 11.34
CA HIS A 341 -3.40 -12.39 10.24
C HIS A 341 -4.07 -13.77 10.11
N TYR A 342 -3.41 -14.85 10.55
CA TYR A 342 -3.89 -16.23 10.31
C TYR A 342 -4.25 -16.99 11.59
N ALA A 343 -4.43 -16.29 12.71
CA ALA A 343 -4.80 -16.89 14.01
C ALA A 343 -6.08 -17.75 13.95
N ALA A 344 -7.10 -17.33 13.21
CA ALA A 344 -8.35 -18.07 13.06
C ALA A 344 -8.16 -19.41 12.33
N ILE A 345 -7.20 -19.50 11.40
CA ILE A 345 -6.85 -20.73 10.69
C ILE A 345 -6.13 -21.70 11.63
N ASP A 346 -5.32 -21.19 12.57
CA ASP A 346 -4.66 -21.99 13.59
C ASP A 346 -5.68 -22.72 14.50
N ASP A 347 -6.80 -22.08 14.85
CA ASP A 347 -7.84 -22.74 15.64
C ASP A 347 -8.42 -23.96 14.92
N ASN A 348 -8.74 -23.85 13.62
CA ASN A 348 -9.18 -24.98 12.82
C ASN A 348 -8.14 -26.11 12.76
N ARG A 349 -6.86 -25.77 12.68
CA ARG A 349 -5.77 -26.74 12.71
C ARG A 349 -5.63 -27.44 14.06
N ARG A 350 -5.80 -26.70 15.15
CA ARG A 350 -5.83 -27.29 16.51
C ARG A 350 -6.97 -28.29 16.65
N ARG A 351 -8.13 -27.99 16.10
CA ARG A 351 -9.27 -28.92 16.08
C ARG A 351 -8.97 -30.18 15.29
N LYS A 352 -8.34 -30.06 14.10
CA LYS A 352 -7.88 -31.19 13.30
C LYS A 352 -6.81 -32.00 14.01
N ALA A 353 -5.92 -31.35 14.76
CA ALA A 353 -4.91 -32.03 15.53
C ALA A 353 -5.48 -32.99 16.58
N ALA A 354 -6.65 -32.67 17.13
CA ALA A 354 -7.31 -33.54 18.11
C ALA A 354 -7.65 -34.93 17.57
N SER A 355 -7.91 -35.04 16.28
CA SER A 355 -8.22 -36.33 15.62
C SER A 355 -7.02 -36.97 14.91
N ALA A 356 -5.86 -36.29 14.90
CA ALA A 356 -4.64 -36.80 14.25
C ALA A 356 -3.97 -37.92 15.05
N VAL A 357 -4.10 -37.90 16.37
CA VAL A 357 -3.53 -38.95 17.25
C VAL A 357 -4.61 -39.99 17.51
N LYS A 358 -4.40 -41.18 16.97
CA LYS A 358 -5.24 -42.36 17.23
C LYS A 358 -4.68 -43.14 18.39
N LEU A 359 -5.47 -43.34 19.44
CA LEU A 359 -5.03 -44.07 20.64
C LEU A 359 -5.15 -45.60 20.47
N ARG A 360 -6.04 -46.03 19.59
CA ARG A 360 -6.25 -47.47 19.27
C ARG A 360 -6.60 -47.60 17.81
N GLU A 361 -6.06 -48.64 17.18
CA GLU A 361 -6.52 -49.09 15.86
C GLU A 361 -7.83 -49.88 16.08
N LEU A 362 -8.93 -49.43 15.45
CA LEU A 362 -10.22 -50.12 15.44
C LEU A 362 -10.28 -51.01 14.22
#